data_c705c6cda5af94648b9e82f67783c896
#
_entry.id   c705c6cda5af94648b9e82f67783c896
#
_cell.length_a   1.000
_cell.length_b   1.000
_cell.length_c   1.000
_cell.angle_alpha   90.00
_cell.angle_beta   90.00
_cell.angle_gamma   90.00
#
_symmetry.space_group_name_H-M   'P 1'
#
loop_
_entity.id
_entity.type
_entity.pdbx_description
1 polymer ?
#
loop_
_entity_poly.entity_id
_entity_poly.type
_entity_poly.pdbx_seq_one_letter_code
_entity_poly.pdbx_strand_id
1 'polypeptide(L)'
;DLLLIEALKMRGAGRVIVTGQLGDVMKESVQAAHSYVRARAELLGINPQLFDDYDLHIHFPEGAVPKDGPSAGITIVMAIASALAEAPIRNDVAMTGEVTLRGKVLAVGGLKEKVMAAYRAGIKTVVFPSDNQKDLVEVPESIRSKLTFIAVSTVDEVFQHAFAGVAERIAQLEAKRKAREAARKDKKAARRNGKGHRRARLPKAAGATQADKAGRGKSGRNGRPAARPTHRSR
;
A
#
# COMPACT_ATOMS: atom_id res chain seq x y z
N ASP A 1 -16.26 24.50 6.76
CA ASP A 1 -17.07 23.31 7.00
C ASP A 1 -16.19 22.07 6.94
N LEU A 2 -16.63 20.95 7.55
CA LEU A 2 -15.98 19.67 7.41
C LEU A 2 -16.39 19.01 6.10
N LEU A 3 -15.43 18.33 5.46
CA LEU A 3 -15.70 17.48 4.31
C LEU A 3 -15.95 16.05 4.81
N LEU A 4 -17.16 15.55 4.62
CA LEU A 4 -17.48 14.15 4.87
C LEU A 4 -17.08 13.29 3.67
N ILE A 5 -16.61 12.08 3.94
CA ILE A 5 -16.26 11.09 2.93
C ILE A 5 -16.88 9.76 3.32
N GLU A 6 -17.74 9.24 2.47
CA GLU A 6 -18.39 7.96 2.61
C GLU A 6 -17.74 6.94 1.67
N ALA A 7 -17.51 5.73 2.13
CA ALA A 7 -17.04 4.64 1.30
C ALA A 7 -17.92 3.41 1.51
N LEU A 8 -18.41 2.83 0.43
CA LEU A 8 -19.26 1.65 0.43
C LEU A 8 -18.66 0.59 -0.47
N LYS A 9 -18.51 -0.64 0.04
CA LYS A 9 -18.18 -1.79 -0.79
C LYS A 9 -19.46 -2.56 -1.16
N MET A 10 -19.54 -3.00 -2.40
CA MET A 10 -20.65 -3.80 -2.92
C MET A 10 -20.14 -4.83 -3.91
N ARG A 11 -20.82 -5.97 -4.03
CA ARG A 11 -20.45 -7.01 -5.01
C ARG A 11 -20.31 -6.41 -6.40
N GLY A 12 -19.21 -6.72 -7.09
CA GLY A 12 -18.89 -6.14 -8.38
C GLY A 12 -17.68 -6.78 -9.03
N ALA A 13 -16.93 -5.99 -9.79
CA ALA A 13 -15.78 -6.41 -10.57
C ALA A 13 -14.55 -5.52 -10.35
N GLY A 14 -14.40 -4.97 -9.15
CA GLY A 14 -13.22 -4.16 -8.76
C GLY A 14 -13.27 -2.71 -9.25
N ARG A 15 -14.45 -2.19 -9.61
CA ARG A 15 -14.56 -0.80 -10.09
C ARG A 15 -14.52 0.17 -8.93
N VAL A 16 -13.92 1.34 -9.16
CA VAL A 16 -13.96 2.50 -8.24
C VAL A 16 -14.92 3.52 -8.82
N ILE A 17 -16.02 3.77 -8.11
CA ILE A 17 -17.05 4.74 -8.46
C ILE A 17 -16.87 5.95 -7.54
N VAL A 18 -16.87 7.15 -8.11
CA VAL A 18 -16.64 8.38 -7.36
C VAL A 18 -17.76 9.37 -7.69
N THR A 19 -18.39 9.94 -6.64
CA THR A 19 -19.47 10.93 -6.79
C THR A 19 -19.32 12.08 -5.80
N GLY A 20 -19.90 13.26 -6.07
CA GLY A 20 -19.88 14.43 -5.19
C GLY A 20 -19.32 15.70 -5.81
N GLN A 21 -19.40 15.84 -7.15
CA GLN A 21 -18.90 17.01 -7.88
C GLN A 21 -17.43 17.34 -7.63
N LEU A 22 -16.57 16.34 -7.85
CA LEU A 22 -15.13 16.47 -7.63
C LEU A 22 -14.42 17.00 -8.87
N GLY A 23 -13.47 17.90 -8.65
CA GLY A 23 -12.46 18.27 -9.64
C GLY A 23 -11.46 17.13 -9.89
N ASP A 24 -10.59 17.34 -10.87
CA ASP A 24 -9.72 16.26 -11.35
C ASP A 24 -8.61 15.92 -10.33
N VAL A 25 -8.10 16.91 -9.59
CA VAL A 25 -7.09 16.67 -8.55
C VAL A 25 -7.63 15.75 -7.44
N MET A 26 -8.88 15.97 -7.02
CA MET A 26 -9.47 15.11 -5.99
C MET A 26 -9.79 13.71 -6.52
N LYS A 27 -10.18 13.56 -7.80
CA LYS A 27 -10.36 12.24 -8.44
C LYS A 27 -9.03 11.48 -8.50
N GLU A 28 -7.92 12.15 -8.85
CA GLU A 28 -6.58 11.55 -8.81
C GLU A 28 -6.19 11.15 -7.38
N SER A 29 -6.51 11.97 -6.39
CA SER A 29 -6.29 11.64 -4.97
C SER A 29 -7.03 10.37 -4.56
N VAL A 30 -8.28 10.15 -5.04
CA VAL A 30 -9.01 8.89 -4.83
C VAL A 30 -8.27 7.70 -5.44
N GLN A 31 -7.76 7.84 -6.66
CA GLN A 31 -7.02 6.77 -7.33
C GLN A 31 -5.70 6.43 -6.61
N ALA A 32 -4.98 7.45 -6.15
CA ALA A 32 -3.76 7.28 -5.37
C ALA A 32 -4.06 6.57 -4.04
N ALA A 33 -5.09 6.99 -3.32
CA ALA A 33 -5.54 6.39 -2.07
C ALA A 33 -5.95 4.92 -2.25
N HIS A 34 -6.76 4.61 -3.28
CA HIS A 34 -7.16 3.25 -3.61
C HIS A 34 -5.95 2.36 -3.91
N SER A 35 -5.04 2.83 -4.74
CA SER A 35 -3.81 2.10 -5.09
C SER A 35 -2.94 1.84 -3.86
N TYR A 36 -2.82 2.82 -2.97
CA TYR A 36 -2.08 2.67 -1.71
C TYR A 36 -2.71 1.60 -0.82
N VAL A 37 -4.02 1.64 -0.57
CA VAL A 37 -4.72 0.66 0.27
C VAL A 37 -4.60 -0.75 -0.34
N ARG A 38 -4.76 -0.89 -1.67
CA ARG A 38 -4.61 -2.16 -2.36
C ARG A 38 -3.19 -2.74 -2.19
N ALA A 39 -2.16 -1.91 -2.32
CA ALA A 39 -0.77 -2.32 -2.13
C ALA A 39 -0.45 -2.72 -0.66
N ARG A 40 -1.23 -2.23 0.30
CA ARG A 40 -1.09 -2.49 1.74
C ARG A 40 -2.14 -3.45 2.31
N ALA A 41 -2.97 -4.03 1.47
CA ALA A 41 -4.12 -4.85 1.88
C ALA A 41 -3.77 -5.89 2.95
N GLU A 42 -2.72 -6.69 2.75
CA GLU A 42 -2.28 -7.71 3.72
C GLU A 42 -1.86 -7.11 5.07
N LEU A 43 -1.19 -5.96 5.08
CA LEU A 43 -0.79 -5.27 6.31
C LEU A 43 -2.01 -4.74 7.08
N LEU A 44 -3.03 -4.30 6.36
CA LEU A 44 -4.29 -3.82 6.92
C LEU A 44 -5.25 -4.97 7.30
N GLY A 45 -4.85 -6.22 7.02
CA GLY A 45 -5.68 -7.39 7.23
C GLY A 45 -6.88 -7.45 6.28
N ILE A 46 -6.80 -6.76 5.16
CA ILE A 46 -7.77 -6.79 4.07
C ILE A 46 -7.40 -7.95 3.15
N ASN A 47 -8.37 -8.79 2.80
CA ASN A 47 -8.17 -9.82 1.79
C ASN A 47 -7.97 -9.14 0.42
N PRO A 48 -6.82 -9.33 -0.28
CA PRO A 48 -6.57 -8.72 -1.58
C PRO A 48 -7.64 -9.02 -2.64
N GLN A 49 -8.30 -10.19 -2.55
CA GLN A 49 -9.37 -10.58 -3.48
C GLN A 49 -10.59 -9.64 -3.42
N LEU A 50 -10.79 -8.91 -2.31
CA LEU A 50 -11.88 -7.94 -2.21
C LEU A 50 -11.78 -6.82 -3.25
N PHE A 51 -10.59 -6.48 -3.72
CA PHE A 51 -10.38 -5.47 -4.75
C PHE A 51 -10.80 -5.92 -6.15
N ASP A 52 -10.95 -7.21 -6.37
CA ASP A 52 -11.37 -7.78 -7.65
C ASP A 52 -12.84 -8.21 -7.61
N ASP A 53 -13.36 -8.63 -6.44
CA ASP A 53 -14.71 -9.15 -6.26
C ASP A 53 -15.76 -8.09 -5.85
N TYR A 54 -15.30 -6.89 -5.47
CA TYR A 54 -16.18 -5.82 -5.00
C TYR A 54 -15.89 -4.49 -5.70
N ASP A 55 -16.96 -3.81 -6.10
CA ASP A 55 -16.91 -2.40 -6.46
C ASP A 55 -16.83 -1.55 -5.19
N LEU A 56 -16.11 -0.45 -5.27
CA LEU A 56 -15.98 0.52 -4.19
C LEU A 56 -16.59 1.85 -4.64
N HIS A 57 -17.61 2.32 -3.93
CA HIS A 57 -18.22 3.63 -4.18
C HIS A 57 -17.75 4.61 -3.11
N ILE A 58 -17.10 5.69 -3.53
CA ILE A 58 -16.64 6.78 -2.69
C ILE A 58 -17.50 7.98 -2.99
N HIS A 59 -18.21 8.48 -1.99
CA HIS A 59 -19.13 9.60 -2.11
C HIS A 59 -18.71 10.75 -1.21
N PHE A 60 -18.77 11.94 -1.77
CA PHE A 60 -18.55 13.19 -1.05
C PHE A 60 -19.88 13.95 -0.99
N PRO A 61 -20.58 13.91 0.14
CA PRO A 61 -21.86 14.61 0.32
C PRO A 61 -21.78 16.10 0.01
N GLU A 62 -22.95 16.77 -0.03
CA GLU A 62 -23.09 18.17 -0.42
C GLU A 62 -22.67 18.42 -1.90
N GLY A 63 -23.30 17.67 -2.81
CA GLY A 63 -22.99 17.72 -4.23
C GLY A 63 -23.25 19.06 -4.93
N ALA A 64 -23.92 20.00 -4.27
CA ALA A 64 -24.10 21.36 -4.78
C ALA A 64 -22.84 22.23 -4.68
N VAL A 65 -21.86 21.82 -3.88
CA VAL A 65 -20.60 22.54 -3.68
C VAL A 65 -19.48 21.79 -4.41
N PRO A 66 -18.89 22.36 -5.46
CA PRO A 66 -17.73 21.78 -6.13
C PRO A 66 -16.55 21.63 -5.15
N LYS A 67 -15.88 20.48 -5.21
CA LYS A 67 -14.75 20.15 -4.35
C LYS A 67 -13.56 19.75 -5.19
N ASP A 68 -12.42 20.33 -4.90
CA ASP A 68 -11.15 19.92 -5.54
C ASP A 68 -9.96 20.10 -4.58
N GLY A 69 -8.86 19.43 -4.91
CA GLY A 69 -7.61 19.51 -4.18
C GLY A 69 -7.16 18.18 -3.55
N PRO A 70 -5.87 18.05 -3.21
CA PRO A 70 -5.29 16.80 -2.73
C PRO A 70 -5.40 16.61 -1.20
N SER A 71 -5.83 17.63 -0.46
CA SER A 71 -5.72 17.68 1.02
C SER A 71 -6.60 16.67 1.78
N ALA A 72 -7.53 15.99 1.08
CA ALA A 72 -8.35 14.92 1.63
C ALA A 72 -7.71 13.51 1.50
N GLY A 73 -6.49 13.41 0.98
CA GLY A 73 -5.85 12.15 0.62
C GLY A 73 -5.83 11.13 1.75
N ILE A 74 -5.37 11.50 2.96
CA ILE A 74 -5.34 10.57 4.10
C ILE A 74 -6.74 10.18 4.56
N THR A 75 -7.73 11.08 4.47
CA THR A 75 -9.13 10.80 4.82
C THR A 75 -9.74 9.79 3.86
N ILE A 76 -9.45 9.92 2.56
CA ILE A 76 -9.89 8.97 1.53
C ILE A 76 -9.28 7.59 1.77
N VAL A 77 -7.97 7.52 2.07
CA VAL A 77 -7.30 6.26 2.45
C VAL A 77 -8.01 5.59 3.61
N MET A 78 -8.33 6.37 4.65
CA MET A 78 -8.99 5.84 5.85
C MET A 78 -10.40 5.35 5.55
N ALA A 79 -11.18 6.08 4.74
CA ALA A 79 -12.53 5.68 4.34
C ALA A 79 -12.51 4.36 3.55
N ILE A 80 -11.60 4.23 2.58
CA ILE A 80 -11.42 3.00 1.78
C ILE A 80 -11.01 1.82 2.68
N ALA A 81 -10.01 2.03 3.52
CA ALA A 81 -9.51 0.98 4.41
C ALA A 81 -10.58 0.53 5.41
N SER A 82 -11.35 1.47 5.97
CA SER A 82 -12.47 1.19 6.87
C SER A 82 -13.55 0.32 6.20
N ALA A 83 -13.96 0.68 4.99
CA ALA A 83 -14.98 -0.06 4.25
C ALA A 83 -14.54 -1.49 3.90
N LEU A 84 -13.27 -1.68 3.53
CA LEU A 84 -12.73 -2.97 3.13
C LEU A 84 -12.36 -3.85 4.32
N ALA A 85 -11.81 -3.28 5.39
CA ALA A 85 -11.44 -4.00 6.61
C ALA A 85 -12.64 -4.23 7.54
N GLU A 86 -13.80 -3.60 7.28
CA GLU A 86 -14.98 -3.59 8.18
C GLU A 86 -14.62 -3.12 9.60
N ALA A 87 -13.75 -2.12 9.67
CA ALA A 87 -13.25 -1.56 10.92
C ALA A 87 -13.65 -0.09 11.05
N PRO A 88 -14.30 0.32 12.16
CA PRO A 88 -14.76 1.69 12.31
C PRO A 88 -13.59 2.66 12.54
N ILE A 89 -13.71 3.85 11.96
CA ILE A 89 -12.86 5.00 12.27
C ILE A 89 -13.44 5.70 13.49
N ARG A 90 -12.58 6.28 14.31
CA ARG A 90 -12.99 7.14 15.42
C ARG A 90 -13.77 8.36 14.89
N ASN A 91 -14.92 8.63 15.50
CA ASN A 91 -15.80 9.74 15.11
C ASN A 91 -15.41 11.11 15.68
N ASP A 92 -14.42 11.13 16.58
CA ASP A 92 -13.88 12.34 17.21
C ASP A 92 -12.58 12.84 16.55
N VAL A 93 -12.23 12.29 15.38
CA VAL A 93 -11.00 12.61 14.64
C VAL A 93 -11.33 13.26 13.31
N ALA A 94 -10.75 14.44 13.08
CA ALA A 94 -10.65 15.03 11.73
C ALA A 94 -9.22 14.87 11.22
N MET A 95 -9.06 14.79 9.92
CA MET A 95 -7.73 14.62 9.34
C MET A 95 -7.59 15.37 8.01
N THR A 96 -6.38 15.81 7.72
CA THR A 96 -6.03 16.45 6.46
C THR A 96 -4.60 16.09 6.09
N GLY A 97 -4.33 15.91 4.81
CA GLY A 97 -3.01 15.58 4.28
C GLY A 97 -3.12 15.00 2.87
N GLU A 98 -2.20 15.38 2.01
CA GLU A 98 -2.03 14.75 0.71
C GLU A 98 -1.28 13.43 0.88
N VAL A 99 -1.63 12.41 0.09
CA VAL A 99 -0.99 11.08 0.16
C VAL A 99 -0.24 10.77 -1.12
N THR A 100 0.97 10.24 -0.98
CA THR A 100 1.73 9.67 -2.09
C THR A 100 1.49 8.16 -2.22
N LEU A 101 1.75 7.58 -3.39
CA LEU A 101 1.68 6.13 -3.62
C LEU A 101 2.57 5.31 -2.67
N ARG A 102 3.57 5.94 -2.04
CA ARG A 102 4.46 5.31 -1.05
C ARG A 102 4.00 5.50 0.39
N GLY A 103 2.88 6.21 0.60
CA GLY A 103 2.31 6.47 1.91
C GLY A 103 2.97 7.61 2.68
N LYS A 104 3.74 8.48 2.02
CA LYS A 104 4.18 9.74 2.63
C LYS A 104 2.99 10.69 2.70
N VAL A 105 2.86 11.39 3.82
CA VAL A 105 1.87 12.46 4.00
C VAL A 105 2.55 13.78 3.72
N LEU A 106 1.99 14.56 2.78
CA LEU A 106 2.53 15.83 2.35
C LEU A 106 1.75 17.00 2.96
N ALA A 107 2.44 18.13 3.13
CA ALA A 107 1.86 19.36 3.65
C ALA A 107 0.69 19.88 2.79
N VAL A 108 -0.24 20.54 3.45
CA VAL A 108 -1.42 21.13 2.83
C VAL A 108 -1.57 22.60 3.22
N GLY A 109 -2.32 23.36 2.42
CA GLY A 109 -2.67 24.73 2.74
C GLY A 109 -3.89 24.84 3.68
N GLY A 110 -4.02 26.01 4.34
CA GLY A 110 -5.21 26.35 5.10
C GLY A 110 -5.41 25.51 6.37
N LEU A 111 -4.33 25.14 7.06
CA LEU A 111 -4.45 24.35 8.30
C LEU A 111 -5.29 25.06 9.36
N LYS A 112 -5.13 26.38 9.52
CA LYS A 112 -5.90 27.18 10.47
C LYS A 112 -7.41 27.04 10.23
N GLU A 113 -7.88 27.25 9.00
CA GLU A 113 -9.29 27.16 8.62
C GLU A 113 -9.84 25.75 8.85
N LYS A 114 -9.06 24.71 8.56
CA LYS A 114 -9.42 23.31 8.77
C LYS A 114 -9.56 22.99 10.27
N VAL A 115 -8.63 23.46 11.09
CA VAL A 115 -8.69 23.30 12.54
C VAL A 115 -9.89 24.03 13.14
N MET A 116 -10.17 25.26 12.66
CA MET A 116 -11.34 26.02 13.08
C MET A 116 -12.65 25.31 12.72
N ALA A 117 -12.72 24.69 11.55
CA ALA A 117 -13.87 23.89 11.12
C ALA A 117 -14.04 22.64 12.00
N ALA A 118 -12.97 21.92 12.27
CA ALA A 118 -12.97 20.75 13.15
C ALA A 118 -13.45 21.10 14.57
N TYR A 119 -12.94 22.19 15.15
CA TYR A 119 -13.38 22.68 16.45
C TYR A 119 -14.87 23.00 16.51
N ARG A 120 -15.40 23.72 15.50
CA ARG A 120 -16.83 24.06 15.39
C ARG A 120 -17.72 22.83 15.27
N ALA A 121 -17.24 21.79 14.65
CA ALA A 121 -17.95 20.51 14.52
C ALA A 121 -17.84 19.60 15.75
N GLY A 122 -17.19 20.06 16.83
CA GLY A 122 -17.05 19.27 18.07
C GLY A 122 -15.99 18.17 18.04
N ILE A 123 -15.14 18.17 17.02
CA ILE A 123 -14.01 17.23 16.90
C ILE A 123 -13.03 17.45 18.07
N LYS A 124 -12.40 16.41 18.53
CA LYS A 124 -11.45 16.43 19.65
C LYS A 124 -10.00 16.28 19.19
N THR A 125 -9.77 15.59 18.10
CA THR A 125 -8.43 15.25 17.61
C THR A 125 -8.28 15.67 16.16
N VAL A 126 -7.18 16.32 15.81
CA VAL A 126 -6.83 16.69 14.44
C VAL A 126 -5.53 16.00 14.05
N VAL A 127 -5.58 15.15 13.02
CA VAL A 127 -4.41 14.52 12.41
C VAL A 127 -4.02 15.32 11.17
N PHE A 128 -2.75 15.73 11.09
CA PHE A 128 -2.28 16.62 10.05
C PHE A 128 -0.80 16.34 9.70
N PRO A 129 -0.29 16.81 8.54
CA PRO A 129 1.08 16.54 8.12
C PRO A 129 2.11 17.19 9.09
N SER A 130 3.18 16.46 9.41
CA SER A 130 4.26 16.96 10.27
C SER A 130 4.91 18.25 9.74
N ASP A 131 4.98 18.41 8.41
CA ASP A 131 5.52 19.61 7.78
C ASP A 131 4.65 20.86 8.00
N ASN A 132 3.39 20.70 8.44
CA ASN A 132 2.49 21.78 8.83
C ASN A 132 2.53 22.13 10.33
N GLN A 133 3.42 21.55 11.14
CA GLN A 133 3.54 21.89 12.57
C GLN A 133 3.78 23.39 12.80
N LYS A 134 4.57 24.01 11.91
CA LYS A 134 4.86 25.46 11.95
C LYS A 134 3.59 26.32 11.81
N ASP A 135 2.57 25.81 11.12
CA ASP A 135 1.34 26.57 10.83
C ASP A 135 0.38 26.58 12.03
N LEU A 136 0.61 25.74 13.05
CA LEU A 136 -0.17 25.73 14.29
C LEU A 136 -0.10 27.04 15.07
N VAL A 137 0.94 27.84 14.87
CA VAL A 137 1.08 29.17 15.50
C VAL A 137 -0.04 30.12 15.06
N GLU A 138 -0.62 29.91 13.86
CA GLU A 138 -1.72 30.70 13.34
C GLU A 138 -3.07 30.38 14.00
N VAL A 139 -3.18 29.22 14.65
CA VAL A 139 -4.40 28.78 15.33
C VAL A 139 -4.49 29.51 16.68
N PRO A 140 -5.62 30.19 16.98
CA PRO A 140 -5.81 30.86 18.26
C PRO A 140 -5.61 29.93 19.45
N GLU A 141 -4.90 30.37 20.47
CA GLU A 141 -4.58 29.58 21.67
C GLU A 141 -5.85 29.03 22.35
N SER A 142 -6.93 29.82 22.37
CA SER A 142 -8.23 29.43 22.94
C SER A 142 -8.86 28.21 22.26
N ILE A 143 -8.45 27.89 21.05
CA ILE A 143 -8.88 26.69 20.29
C ILE A 143 -7.80 25.64 20.38
N ARG A 144 -6.52 26.04 20.22
CA ARG A 144 -5.38 25.12 20.25
C ARG A 144 -5.32 24.34 21.57
N SER A 145 -5.62 24.95 22.69
CA SER A 145 -5.65 24.31 24.02
C SER A 145 -6.81 23.29 24.20
N LYS A 146 -7.81 23.29 23.31
CA LYS A 146 -9.00 22.41 23.42
C LYS A 146 -8.97 21.21 22.49
N LEU A 147 -7.98 21.12 21.62
CA LEU A 147 -7.84 20.06 20.63
C LEU A 147 -6.54 19.29 20.87
N THR A 148 -6.59 18.01 20.56
CA THR A 148 -5.39 17.16 20.45
C THR A 148 -4.87 17.21 19.03
N PHE A 149 -3.60 17.56 18.85
CA PHE A 149 -2.94 17.63 17.56
C PHE A 149 -1.99 16.46 17.38
N ILE A 150 -2.13 15.74 16.28
CA ILE A 150 -1.29 14.60 15.94
C ILE A 150 -0.64 14.87 14.60
N ALA A 151 0.66 15.18 14.65
CA ALA A 151 1.47 15.38 13.45
C ALA A 151 1.95 14.02 12.93
N VAL A 152 1.75 13.76 11.63
CA VAL A 152 2.10 12.51 10.99
C VAL A 152 2.93 12.75 9.73
N SER A 153 3.86 11.85 9.45
CA SER A 153 4.69 11.84 8.24
C SER A 153 4.29 10.75 7.27
N THR A 154 3.61 9.72 7.77
CA THR A 154 3.20 8.55 7.00
C THR A 154 1.75 8.15 7.26
N VAL A 155 1.14 7.51 6.29
CA VAL A 155 -0.21 6.95 6.43
C VAL A 155 -0.26 5.84 7.48
N ASP A 156 0.84 5.10 7.68
CA ASP A 156 0.91 4.06 8.72
C ASP A 156 0.73 4.65 10.13
N GLU A 157 1.22 5.88 10.36
CA GLU A 157 0.97 6.63 11.60
C GLU A 157 -0.51 7.06 11.72
N VAL A 158 -1.14 7.46 10.60
CA VAL A 158 -2.58 7.81 10.60
C VAL A 158 -3.42 6.61 11.03
N PHE A 159 -3.11 5.41 10.55
CA PHE A 159 -3.82 4.18 10.94
C PHE A 159 -3.77 3.94 12.46
N GLN A 160 -2.61 4.19 13.08
CA GLN A 160 -2.45 4.00 14.53
C GLN A 160 -3.34 4.90 15.37
N HIS A 161 -3.64 6.10 14.87
CA HIS A 161 -4.41 7.12 15.61
C HIS A 161 -5.91 7.13 15.26
N ALA A 162 -6.27 6.73 14.06
CA ALA A 162 -7.64 6.86 13.56
C ALA A 162 -8.47 5.57 13.70
N PHE A 163 -7.86 4.38 13.69
CA PHE A 163 -8.57 3.10 13.88
C PHE A 163 -8.48 2.61 15.32
N ALA A 164 -9.62 2.23 15.88
CA ALA A 164 -9.65 1.49 17.13
C ALA A 164 -9.22 0.03 16.87
N GLY A 165 -8.16 -0.43 17.54
CA GLY A 165 -7.72 -1.84 17.50
C GLY A 165 -6.90 -2.27 16.27
N VAL A 166 -6.72 -1.41 15.28
CA VAL A 166 -5.89 -1.74 14.10
C VAL A 166 -4.41 -1.58 14.39
N ALA A 167 -4.03 -0.70 15.31
CA ALA A 167 -2.63 -0.50 15.71
C ALA A 167 -1.97 -1.80 16.18
N GLU A 168 -2.66 -2.58 17.00
CA GLU A 168 -2.18 -3.88 17.50
C GLU A 168 -2.05 -4.90 16.37
N ARG A 169 -3.00 -4.89 15.42
CA ARG A 169 -3.00 -5.80 14.27
C ARG A 169 -1.87 -5.47 13.29
N ILE A 170 -1.64 -4.19 13.00
CA ILE A 170 -0.52 -3.72 12.19
C ILE A 170 0.81 -4.10 12.85
N ALA A 171 0.98 -3.84 14.14
CA ALA A 171 2.18 -4.20 14.89
C ALA A 171 2.47 -5.72 14.85
N GLN A 172 1.43 -6.55 14.99
CA GLN A 172 1.56 -8.02 14.88
C GLN A 172 1.97 -8.47 13.47
N LEU A 173 1.39 -7.86 12.43
CA LEU A 173 1.71 -8.18 11.04
C LEU A 173 3.11 -7.74 10.64
N GLU A 174 3.55 -6.57 11.11
CA GLU A 174 4.92 -6.10 10.92
C GLU A 174 5.95 -6.99 11.64
N ALA A 175 5.65 -7.41 12.87
CA ALA A 175 6.47 -8.36 13.60
C ALA A 175 6.61 -9.69 12.84
N LYS A 176 5.49 -10.23 12.30
CA LYS A 176 5.50 -11.44 11.46
C LYS A 176 6.30 -11.25 10.17
N ARG A 177 6.22 -10.08 9.52
CA ARG A 177 6.99 -9.76 8.32
C ARG A 177 8.48 -9.71 8.62
N LYS A 178 8.88 -9.01 9.68
CA LYS A 178 10.29 -8.94 10.14
C LYS A 178 10.85 -10.32 10.47
N ALA A 179 10.06 -11.16 11.14
CA ALA A 179 10.45 -12.54 11.45
C ALA A 179 10.63 -13.40 10.19
N ARG A 180 9.73 -13.27 9.18
CA ARG A 180 9.86 -13.97 7.90
C ARG A 180 11.09 -13.51 7.10
N GLU A 181 11.38 -12.21 7.09
CA GLU A 181 12.57 -11.66 6.43
C GLU A 181 13.86 -12.12 7.10
N ALA A 182 13.91 -12.16 8.44
CA ALA A 182 15.05 -12.71 9.20
C ALA A 182 15.27 -14.18 8.86
N ALA A 183 14.23 -15.01 8.94
CA ALA A 183 14.31 -16.43 8.59
C ALA A 183 14.74 -16.68 7.13
N ARG A 184 14.36 -15.79 6.21
CA ARG A 184 14.81 -15.87 4.80
C ARG A 184 16.28 -15.52 4.62
N LYS A 185 16.77 -14.53 5.40
CA LYS A 185 18.21 -14.17 5.43
C LYS A 185 19.06 -15.33 6.00
N ASP A 186 18.59 -15.94 7.08
CA ASP A 186 19.29 -17.07 7.72
C ASP A 186 19.36 -18.30 6.80
N LYS A 187 18.24 -18.64 6.13
CA LYS A 187 18.24 -19.71 5.12
C LYS A 187 19.16 -19.42 3.94
N LYS A 188 19.29 -18.15 3.53
CA LYS A 188 20.21 -17.75 2.45
C LYS A 188 21.68 -17.83 2.90
N ALA A 189 21.97 -17.44 4.13
CA ALA A 189 23.29 -17.56 4.73
C ALA A 189 23.71 -19.03 4.91
N ALA A 190 22.83 -19.89 5.43
CA ALA A 190 23.05 -21.32 5.57
C ALA A 190 23.33 -22.03 4.22
N ARG A 191 22.60 -21.65 3.15
CA ARG A 191 22.85 -22.16 1.80
C ARG A 191 24.19 -21.72 1.21
N ARG A 192 24.67 -20.52 1.54
CA ARG A 192 26.01 -20.06 1.13
C ARG A 192 27.12 -20.84 1.85
N ASN A 193 27.00 -21.06 3.15
CA ASN A 193 27.95 -21.83 3.94
C ASN A 193 27.96 -23.31 3.56
N GLY A 194 26.81 -23.94 3.27
CA GLY A 194 26.71 -25.32 2.84
C GLY A 194 27.35 -25.62 1.45
N LYS A 195 27.38 -24.61 0.55
CA LYS A 195 28.06 -24.74 -0.75
C LYS A 195 29.60 -24.64 -0.63
N GLY A 196 30.10 -23.94 0.40
CA GLY A 196 31.54 -23.85 0.67
C GLY A 196 32.16 -25.19 1.11
N HIS A 197 31.44 -25.97 1.90
CA HIS A 197 31.93 -27.26 2.41
C HIS A 197 31.91 -28.40 1.38
N ARG A 198 31.08 -28.32 0.34
CA ARG A 198 31.06 -29.34 -0.73
C ARG A 198 32.18 -29.16 -1.76
N ARG A 199 32.78 -27.98 -1.90
CA ARG A 199 33.93 -27.75 -2.81
C ARG A 199 35.30 -28.18 -2.22
N ALA A 200 35.38 -28.40 -0.92
CA ALA A 200 36.64 -28.78 -0.24
C ALA A 200 36.90 -30.30 -0.14
N ARG A 201 35.98 -31.15 -0.64
CA ARG A 201 36.14 -32.61 -0.62
C ARG A 201 36.07 -33.21 -2.03
N LEU A 202 37.04 -32.89 -2.87
CA LEU A 202 37.36 -33.70 -4.03
C LEU A 202 38.77 -34.24 -3.78
N PRO A 203 38.96 -35.54 -3.60
CA PRO A 203 40.32 -36.13 -3.52
C PRO A 203 40.97 -36.03 -4.88
N LYS A 204 42.21 -35.52 -4.92
CA LYS A 204 43.09 -35.64 -6.06
C LYS A 204 43.33 -37.14 -6.31
N ALA A 205 42.77 -37.66 -7.39
CA ALA A 205 43.16 -38.95 -7.92
C ALA A 205 44.52 -38.81 -8.59
N ALA A 206 45.49 -39.50 -8.03
CA ALA A 206 46.82 -39.72 -8.59
C ALA A 206 46.75 -40.74 -9.73
N GLY A 207 47.57 -40.55 -10.64
CA GLY A 207 48.00 -41.06 -11.86
C GLY A 207 47.96 -42.51 -12.25
N ALA A 208 48.36 -42.67 -13.52
CA ALA A 208 48.92 -43.79 -14.25
C ALA A 208 47.89 -44.72 -14.94
N THR A 209 47.98 -45.04 -16.15
CA THR A 209 48.88 -45.44 -17.17
C THR A 209 48.09 -46.00 -18.36
N GLN A 210 48.50 -45.62 -19.52
CA GLN A 210 48.58 -46.24 -20.86
C GLN A 210 47.90 -47.57 -21.19
N ALA A 211 47.50 -47.60 -22.48
CA ALA A 211 47.40 -48.67 -23.48
C ALA A 211 45.95 -49.23 -23.63
N ASP A 212 45.42 -49.55 -24.78
CA ASP A 212 45.86 -49.68 -26.18
C ASP A 212 44.61 -49.90 -27.06
N LYS A 213 44.70 -49.38 -28.25
CA LYS A 213 44.21 -49.88 -29.55
C LYS A 213 42.80 -50.49 -29.75
N ALA A 214 42.23 -49.94 -30.77
CA ALA A 214 41.64 -50.56 -31.95
C ALA A 214 40.11 -50.87 -31.98
N GLY A 215 39.49 -50.34 -33.00
CA GLY A 215 38.47 -51.10 -33.74
C GLY A 215 37.23 -50.36 -34.19
N ARG A 216 37.30 -49.74 -35.33
CA ARG A 216 36.39 -49.76 -36.48
C ARG A 216 34.89 -49.92 -36.27
N GLY A 217 34.13 -49.05 -36.96
CA GLY A 217 32.93 -49.39 -37.74
C GLY A 217 31.85 -48.34 -37.73
N LYS A 218 31.84 -47.51 -38.67
CA LYS A 218 31.01 -47.19 -39.84
C LYS A 218 29.50 -47.23 -39.65
N SER A 219 28.93 -46.14 -40.15
CA SER A 219 27.68 -45.94 -40.91
C SER A 219 26.40 -45.79 -40.07
N GLY A 220 25.51 -44.93 -40.36
CA GLY A 220 25.24 -44.11 -41.51
C GLY A 220 23.90 -43.46 -41.37
N ARG A 221 23.81 -42.33 -41.97
CA ARG A 221 22.67 -41.75 -42.72
C ARG A 221 21.37 -41.36 -42.03
N ASN A 222 21.13 -40.09 -42.14
CA ASN A 222 20.03 -39.45 -42.88
C ASN A 222 18.71 -39.26 -42.16
N GLY A 223 18.28 -38.02 -42.15
CA GLY A 223 16.95 -37.62 -42.51
C GLY A 223 16.46 -36.33 -41.86
N ARG A 224 16.76 -35.20 -42.45
CA ARG A 224 15.90 -34.02 -42.48
C ARG A 224 14.90 -34.21 -43.66
N PRO A 225 13.82 -33.42 -43.87
CA PRO A 225 13.47 -32.10 -43.37
C PRO A 225 11.94 -31.82 -43.23
N ALA A 226 11.64 -30.55 -42.83
CA ALA A 226 10.55 -29.66 -43.30
C ALA A 226 9.09 -30.02 -42.94
N ALA A 227 8.18 -29.14 -42.58
CA ALA A 227 7.79 -27.84 -43.09
C ALA A 227 6.69 -27.22 -42.20
N ARG A 228 6.62 -25.91 -42.18
CA ARG A 228 5.42 -25.11 -41.81
C ARG A 228 4.29 -25.30 -42.82
N PRO A 229 3.02 -25.00 -42.49
CA PRO A 229 2.50 -23.76 -43.05
C PRO A 229 1.58 -22.93 -42.16
N THR A 230 1.59 -21.67 -42.46
CA THR A 230 0.70 -20.55 -42.32
C THR A 230 -0.74 -20.77 -42.74
N HIS A 231 -1.72 -20.09 -42.06
CA HIS A 231 -2.88 -19.37 -42.66
C HIS A 231 -3.63 -18.71 -41.50
N ARG A 232 -3.79 -17.43 -41.42
CA ARG A 232 -4.56 -16.34 -42.07
C ARG A 232 -6.07 -16.46 -41.88
N SER A 233 -6.62 -15.37 -41.33
CA SER A 233 -7.88 -14.63 -41.56
C SER A 233 -9.21 -15.28 -41.09
N ARG A 234 -9.85 -14.62 -40.17
CA ARG A 234 -10.89 -13.55 -40.33
C ARG A 234 -11.12 -12.83 -39.03
#